data_1a161c446cdbb7b6848959bd32faaa88
#
_entry.id   1a161c446cdbb7b6848959bd32faaa88
#
_cell.length_a   1.000
_cell.length_b   1.000
_cell.length_c   1.000
_cell.angle_alpha   90.00
_cell.angle_beta   90.00
_cell.angle_gamma   90.00
#
_symmetry.space_group_name_H-M   'P 1'
#
loop_
_entity.id
_entity.type
_entity.pdbx_description
1 polymer ?
#
loop_
_entity_poly.entity_id
_entity_poly.type
_entity_poly.pdbx_seq_one_letter_code
_entity_poly.pdbx_strand_id
1 'polypeptide(L)'
;MSILLWKGFKNLIAALFSLVLLLGVGVGNSVKLSELEGRKTYYLYSASSQAVIKSSIGLGDMAFLKGECVEVDGVFRSKAEENAFVDEVLARYGAVVCFVEKVQGVVSYYAYSPELYAGVRLKGDEVNLHIAVSEGRAVVGSPIIFGGY
;
A
#
# COMPACT_ATOMS: atom_id res chain seq x y z
N MET A 1 -9.30 -16.46 -47.73
CA MET A 1 -9.06 -15.28 -46.88
C MET A 1 -7.79 -14.61 -47.37
N SER A 2 -7.83 -13.31 -47.71
CA SER A 2 -6.67 -12.63 -48.31
C SER A 2 -5.57 -12.43 -47.26
N ILE A 3 -4.30 -12.46 -47.70
CA ILE A 3 -3.09 -12.24 -46.86
C ILE A 3 -3.19 -10.92 -46.07
N LEU A 4 -3.90 -9.92 -46.65
CA LEU A 4 -4.11 -8.62 -46.01
C LEU A 4 -5.01 -8.70 -44.76
N LEU A 5 -6.09 -9.47 -44.84
CA LEU A 5 -7.02 -9.73 -43.71
C LEU A 5 -6.31 -10.49 -42.58
N TRP A 6 -5.43 -11.45 -42.93
CA TRP A 6 -4.64 -12.20 -41.95
C TRP A 6 -3.62 -11.35 -41.21
N LYS A 7 -2.95 -10.40 -41.91
CA LYS A 7 -2.04 -9.43 -41.27
C LYS A 7 -2.79 -8.49 -40.34
N GLY A 8 -3.94 -7.98 -40.74
CA GLY A 8 -4.79 -7.12 -39.91
C GLY A 8 -5.25 -7.81 -38.64
N PHE A 9 -5.65 -9.09 -38.74
CA PHE A 9 -6.09 -9.89 -37.61
C PHE A 9 -4.97 -10.15 -36.59
N LYS A 10 -3.76 -10.47 -37.06
CA LYS A 10 -2.57 -10.63 -36.18
C LYS A 10 -2.21 -9.34 -35.43
N ASN A 11 -2.27 -8.20 -36.11
CA ASN A 11 -1.97 -6.92 -35.48
C ASN A 11 -3.03 -6.55 -34.43
N LEU A 12 -4.31 -6.86 -34.69
CA LEU A 12 -5.39 -6.65 -33.73
C LEU A 12 -5.19 -7.52 -32.48
N ILE A 13 -4.84 -8.79 -32.63
CA ILE A 13 -4.56 -9.69 -31.50
C ILE A 13 -3.35 -9.18 -30.70
N ALA A 14 -2.27 -8.75 -31.36
CA ALA A 14 -1.09 -8.23 -30.70
C ALA A 14 -1.42 -6.95 -29.90
N ALA A 15 -2.24 -6.05 -30.48
CA ALA A 15 -2.67 -4.82 -29.79
C ALA A 15 -3.55 -5.14 -28.57
N LEU A 16 -4.51 -6.07 -28.70
CA LEU A 16 -5.34 -6.52 -27.59
C LEU A 16 -4.52 -7.20 -26.47
N PHE A 17 -3.56 -8.03 -26.85
CA PHE A 17 -2.67 -8.68 -25.88
C PHE A 17 -1.79 -7.67 -25.14
N SER A 18 -1.24 -6.68 -25.85
CA SER A 18 -0.47 -5.59 -25.25
C SER A 18 -1.34 -4.75 -24.29
N LEU A 19 -2.60 -4.48 -24.66
CA LEU A 19 -3.55 -3.76 -23.81
C LEU A 19 -3.86 -4.56 -22.53
N VAL A 20 -4.09 -5.87 -22.65
CA VAL A 20 -4.33 -6.76 -21.50
C VAL A 20 -3.12 -6.81 -20.58
N LEU A 21 -1.90 -6.87 -21.13
CA LEU A 21 -0.67 -6.81 -20.33
C LEU A 21 -0.52 -5.48 -19.61
N LEU A 22 -0.79 -4.36 -20.27
CA LEU A 22 -0.75 -3.03 -19.66
C LEU A 22 -1.79 -2.88 -18.54
N LEU A 23 -3.01 -3.36 -18.76
CA LEU A 23 -4.07 -3.37 -17.75
C LEU A 23 -3.73 -4.34 -16.60
N GLY A 24 -3.15 -5.50 -16.90
CA GLY A 24 -2.71 -6.47 -15.89
C GLY A 24 -1.61 -5.96 -14.97
N VAL A 25 -0.64 -5.22 -15.51
CA VAL A 25 0.40 -4.56 -14.70
C VAL A 25 -0.20 -3.45 -13.82
N GLY A 26 -1.19 -2.71 -14.33
CA GLY A 26 -1.89 -1.68 -13.55
C GLY A 26 -2.74 -2.22 -12.39
N VAL A 27 -3.31 -3.41 -12.56
CA VAL A 27 -4.15 -4.04 -11.50
C VAL A 27 -3.29 -4.57 -10.33
N GLY A 28 -2.03 -4.96 -10.59
CA GLY A 28 -1.12 -5.43 -9.54
C GLY A 28 -0.72 -4.35 -8.53
N ASN A 29 -0.75 -3.08 -8.92
CA ASN A 29 -0.31 -1.93 -8.12
C ASN A 29 -1.46 -0.98 -7.79
N SER A 30 -2.64 -1.49 -7.45
CA SER A 30 -3.74 -0.64 -6.97
C SER A 30 -3.45 -0.10 -5.56
N VAL A 31 -3.98 1.09 -5.27
CA VAL A 31 -3.98 1.67 -3.92
C VAL A 31 -4.68 0.71 -2.95
N LYS A 32 -4.00 0.30 -1.90
CA LYS A 32 -4.47 -0.74 -0.95
C LYS A 32 -5.14 -0.16 0.29
N LEU A 33 -4.69 1.01 0.76
CA LEU A 33 -5.22 1.67 1.94
C LEU A 33 -6.31 2.71 1.61
N SER A 34 -6.95 2.61 0.44
CA SER A 34 -7.96 3.57 -0.03
C SER A 34 -9.19 3.69 0.88
N GLU A 35 -9.52 2.62 1.60
CA GLU A 35 -10.67 2.56 2.50
C GLU A 35 -10.44 3.26 3.85
N LEU A 36 -9.18 3.55 4.19
CA LEU A 36 -8.88 4.32 5.39
C LEU A 36 -9.06 5.81 5.11
N GLU A 37 -9.78 6.48 6.00
CA GLU A 37 -9.95 7.92 5.99
C GLU A 37 -8.75 8.59 6.66
N GLY A 38 -8.25 9.69 6.09
CA GLY A 38 -7.10 10.42 6.61
C GLY A 38 -6.27 11.07 5.51
N ARG A 39 -5.17 11.69 5.94
CA ARG A 39 -4.21 12.29 5.03
C ARG A 39 -3.33 11.21 4.40
N LYS A 40 -3.44 11.07 3.09
CA LYS A 40 -2.74 10.04 2.32
C LYS A 40 -1.41 10.53 1.76
N THR A 41 -0.41 9.68 1.81
CA THR A 41 0.91 9.89 1.23
C THR A 41 1.32 8.65 0.44
N TYR A 42 1.80 8.85 -0.77
CA TYR A 42 2.20 7.78 -1.69
C TYR A 42 3.69 7.86 -1.96
N TYR A 43 4.33 6.71 -1.93
CA TYR A 43 5.76 6.56 -2.18
C TYR A 43 5.98 5.81 -3.48
N LEU A 44 6.72 6.43 -4.40
CA LEU A 44 6.95 5.92 -5.74
C LEU A 44 8.43 5.56 -5.93
N TYR A 45 8.68 4.50 -6.69
CA TYR A 45 10.03 4.22 -7.16
C TYR A 45 10.53 5.34 -8.06
N SER A 46 11.80 5.68 -7.95
CA SER A 46 12.48 6.62 -8.83
C SER A 46 13.83 6.05 -9.29
N ALA A 47 14.44 6.68 -10.28
CA ALA A 47 15.79 6.34 -10.73
C ALA A 47 16.88 6.66 -9.68
N SER A 48 16.56 7.49 -8.68
CA SER A 48 17.43 7.77 -7.55
C SER A 48 17.14 6.81 -6.38
N SER A 49 18.04 6.78 -5.40
CA SER A 49 17.86 6.00 -4.16
C SER A 49 16.72 6.52 -3.28
N GLN A 50 16.22 7.73 -3.54
CA GLN A 50 15.13 8.35 -2.78
C GLN A 50 13.79 8.11 -3.49
N ALA A 51 12.75 7.75 -2.72
CA ALA A 51 11.40 7.66 -3.24
C ALA A 51 10.85 9.05 -3.59
N VAL A 52 10.04 9.13 -4.63
CA VAL A 52 9.22 10.31 -4.91
C VAL A 52 7.98 10.25 -4.04
N ILE A 53 7.71 11.32 -3.29
CA ILE A 53 6.58 11.42 -2.36
C ILE A 53 5.48 12.28 -2.99
N LYS A 54 4.26 11.78 -3.00
CA LYS A 54 3.08 12.49 -3.52
C LYS A 54 1.90 12.39 -2.55
N SER A 55 1.09 13.44 -2.49
CA SER A 55 -0.18 13.46 -1.75
C SER A 55 -1.36 12.95 -2.58
N SER A 56 -1.20 12.88 -3.90
CA SER A 56 -2.17 12.30 -4.83
C SER A 56 -1.44 11.62 -5.98
N ILE A 57 -2.04 10.59 -6.55
CA ILE A 57 -1.46 9.84 -7.66
C ILE A 57 -2.48 9.69 -8.80
N GLY A 58 -1.96 9.68 -10.04
CA GLY A 58 -2.71 9.38 -11.24
C GLY A 58 -2.44 7.95 -11.74
N LEU A 59 -3.13 7.56 -12.81
CA LEU A 59 -2.99 6.22 -13.41
C LEU A 59 -1.53 5.90 -13.81
N GLY A 60 -0.78 6.89 -14.30
CA GLY A 60 0.63 6.72 -14.68
C GLY A 60 1.56 6.47 -13.50
N ASP A 61 1.20 6.90 -12.29
CA ASP A 61 1.99 6.70 -11.09
C ASP A 61 1.84 5.27 -10.51
N MET A 62 0.72 4.60 -10.81
CA MET A 62 0.39 3.27 -10.27
C MET A 62 1.47 2.23 -10.54
N ALA A 63 2.08 2.26 -11.73
CA ALA A 63 3.16 1.33 -12.10
C ALA A 63 4.44 1.49 -11.25
N PHE A 64 4.62 2.65 -10.61
CA PHE A 64 5.79 2.98 -9.79
C PHE A 64 5.47 3.00 -8.30
N LEU A 65 4.25 2.64 -7.89
CA LEU A 65 3.83 2.68 -6.50
C LEU A 65 4.62 1.67 -5.67
N LYS A 66 5.37 2.18 -4.69
CA LYS A 66 6.20 1.40 -3.76
C LYS A 66 5.47 1.11 -2.45
N GLY A 67 4.64 2.05 -2.03
CA GLY A 67 3.88 1.96 -0.80
C GLY A 67 3.05 3.21 -0.57
N GLU A 68 2.22 3.14 0.44
CA GLU A 68 1.34 4.21 0.84
C GLU A 68 1.22 4.33 2.36
N CYS A 69 0.81 5.48 2.82
CA CYS A 69 0.63 5.79 4.21
C CYS A 69 -0.63 6.64 4.40
N VAL A 70 -1.38 6.36 5.45
CA VAL A 70 -2.57 7.12 5.86
C VAL A 70 -2.37 7.61 7.28
N GLU A 71 -2.43 8.91 7.49
CA GLU A 71 -2.34 9.55 8.80
C GLU A 71 -3.75 9.93 9.26
N VAL A 72 -4.11 9.45 10.43
CA VAL A 72 -5.40 9.69 11.09
C VAL A 72 -5.17 10.53 12.34
N ASP A 73 -5.65 11.75 12.34
CA ASP A 73 -5.45 12.70 13.42
C ASP A 73 -6.65 12.82 14.36
N GLY A 74 -6.38 13.03 15.66
CA GLY A 74 -7.33 13.59 16.63
C GLY A 74 -8.51 12.70 17.00
N VAL A 75 -8.44 11.40 16.76
CA VAL A 75 -9.61 10.52 16.84
C VAL A 75 -9.71 9.76 18.16
N PHE A 76 -8.57 9.54 18.87
CA PHE A 76 -8.59 8.66 20.05
C PHE A 76 -8.58 9.46 21.34
N ARG A 77 -9.59 9.24 22.16
CA ARG A 77 -9.75 9.85 23.49
C ARG A 77 -9.30 8.93 24.62
N SER A 78 -9.08 7.66 24.31
CA SER A 78 -8.70 6.65 25.30
C SER A 78 -7.86 5.53 24.66
N LYS A 79 -7.15 4.80 25.50
CA LYS A 79 -6.39 3.62 25.07
C LYS A 79 -7.30 2.52 24.49
N ALA A 80 -8.54 2.45 24.95
CA ALA A 80 -9.52 1.50 24.43
C ALA A 80 -9.89 1.83 22.98
N GLU A 81 -10.07 3.12 22.63
CA GLU A 81 -10.33 3.56 21.26
C GLU A 81 -9.13 3.31 20.34
N GLU A 82 -7.91 3.55 20.82
CA GLU A 82 -6.69 3.22 20.07
C GLU A 82 -6.62 1.73 19.74
N ASN A 83 -6.86 0.87 20.73
CA ASN A 83 -6.84 -0.58 20.54
C ASN A 83 -7.95 -1.02 19.57
N ALA A 84 -9.16 -0.48 19.71
CA ALA A 84 -10.28 -0.77 18.82
C ALA A 84 -9.96 -0.39 17.37
N PHE A 85 -9.28 0.75 17.14
CA PHE A 85 -8.83 1.15 15.81
C PHE A 85 -7.80 0.17 15.23
N VAL A 86 -6.82 -0.24 16.03
CA VAL A 86 -5.81 -1.23 15.59
C VAL A 86 -6.50 -2.54 15.20
N ASP A 87 -7.41 -3.04 16.05
CA ASP A 87 -8.15 -4.27 15.79
C ASP A 87 -9.02 -4.15 14.53
N GLU A 88 -9.67 -3.00 14.31
CA GLU A 88 -10.45 -2.74 13.09
C GLU A 88 -9.57 -2.77 11.84
N VAL A 89 -8.41 -2.11 11.86
CA VAL A 89 -7.47 -2.11 10.71
C VAL A 89 -6.96 -3.51 10.43
N LEU A 90 -6.54 -4.26 11.45
CA LEU A 90 -6.09 -5.64 11.31
C LEU A 90 -7.19 -6.53 10.70
N ALA A 91 -8.41 -6.44 11.22
CA ALA A 91 -9.55 -7.22 10.72
C ALA A 91 -9.91 -6.85 9.27
N ARG A 92 -9.90 -5.57 8.93
CA ARG A 92 -10.23 -5.05 7.59
C ARG A 92 -9.32 -5.61 6.51
N TYR A 93 -8.04 -5.75 6.81
CA TYR A 93 -7.05 -6.27 5.86
C TYR A 93 -6.69 -7.75 6.10
N GLY A 94 -7.42 -8.47 6.93
CA GLY A 94 -7.12 -9.87 7.25
C GLY A 94 -5.68 -10.06 7.75
N ALA A 95 -5.16 -9.06 8.48
CA ALA A 95 -3.76 -9.02 8.86
C ALA A 95 -3.51 -9.69 10.20
N VAL A 96 -2.36 -10.36 10.31
CA VAL A 96 -1.88 -11.00 11.54
C VAL A 96 -0.65 -10.26 12.03
N VAL A 97 -0.65 -9.87 13.32
CA VAL A 97 0.50 -9.20 13.94
C VAL A 97 1.67 -10.16 14.05
N CYS A 98 2.82 -9.76 13.51
CA CYS A 98 4.08 -10.47 13.61
C CYS A 98 4.79 -10.11 14.92
N PHE A 99 4.93 -8.81 15.19
CA PHE A 99 5.51 -8.30 16.44
C PHE A 99 5.06 -6.87 16.72
N VAL A 100 5.29 -6.42 17.97
CA VAL A 100 4.96 -5.07 18.43
C VAL A 100 6.21 -4.45 19.06
N GLU A 101 6.42 -3.16 18.78
CA GLU A 101 7.48 -2.35 19.40
C GLU A 101 6.88 -1.15 20.12
N LYS A 102 7.53 -0.73 21.20
CA LYS A 102 7.17 0.50 21.88
C LYS A 102 8.42 1.34 22.09
N VAL A 103 8.44 2.51 21.44
CA VAL A 103 9.56 3.44 21.49
C VAL A 103 9.02 4.86 21.72
N GLN A 104 9.49 5.53 22.76
CA GLN A 104 9.18 6.94 23.05
C GLN A 104 7.68 7.28 23.05
N GLY A 105 6.84 6.38 23.57
CA GLY A 105 5.38 6.59 23.62
C GLY A 105 4.62 6.16 22.37
N VAL A 106 5.31 5.84 21.27
CA VAL A 106 4.72 5.26 20.08
C VAL A 106 4.64 3.75 20.22
N VAL A 107 3.49 3.17 19.94
CA VAL A 107 3.29 1.72 19.83
C VAL A 107 3.16 1.37 18.35
N SER A 108 4.08 0.57 17.84
CA SER A 108 4.14 0.13 16.45
C SER A 108 3.78 -1.35 16.35
N TYR A 109 2.74 -1.64 15.58
CA TYR A 109 2.31 -3.00 15.26
C TYR A 109 2.81 -3.32 13.84
N TYR A 110 3.58 -4.38 13.72
CA TYR A 110 4.07 -4.90 12.45
C TYR A 110 3.32 -6.17 12.13
N ALA A 111 2.61 -6.17 11.00
CA ALA A 111 1.69 -7.22 10.62
C ALA A 111 1.88 -7.67 9.17
N TYR A 112 1.35 -8.83 8.86
CA TYR A 112 1.30 -9.36 7.50
C TYR A 112 -0.16 -9.59 7.07
N SER A 113 -0.46 -9.20 5.85
CA SER A 113 -1.73 -9.47 5.17
C SER A 113 -1.49 -10.00 3.75
N PRO A 114 -2.18 -11.06 3.33
CA PRO A 114 -2.09 -11.54 1.94
C PRO A 114 -2.74 -10.60 0.92
N GLU A 115 -3.50 -9.60 1.36
CA GLU A 115 -4.25 -8.67 0.51
C GLU A 115 -3.45 -7.39 0.17
N LEU A 116 -2.34 -7.13 0.87
CA LEU A 116 -1.55 -5.92 0.72
C LEU A 116 -0.35 -6.10 -0.23
N TYR A 117 0.51 -5.09 -0.32
CA TYR A 117 1.72 -5.13 -1.15
C TYR A 117 2.69 -6.22 -0.69
N ALA A 118 3.65 -6.53 -1.55
CA ALA A 118 4.77 -7.37 -1.17
C ALA A 118 5.46 -6.80 0.08
N GLY A 119 5.75 -7.67 1.04
CA GLY A 119 6.29 -7.29 2.33
C GLY A 119 7.78 -6.96 2.29
N VAL A 120 8.24 -6.42 3.39
CA VAL A 120 9.66 -6.28 3.73
C VAL A 120 10.00 -7.25 4.84
N ARG A 121 11.20 -7.79 4.84
CA ARG A 121 11.64 -8.71 5.90
C ARG A 121 12.20 -7.93 7.08
N LEU A 122 11.54 -8.02 8.24
CA LEU A 122 11.93 -7.37 9.48
C LEU A 122 11.99 -8.43 10.59
N LYS A 123 13.12 -8.51 11.33
CA LYS A 123 13.34 -9.46 12.43
C LYS A 123 13.06 -10.93 12.06
N GLY A 124 13.16 -11.28 10.78
CA GLY A 124 12.89 -12.63 10.30
C GLY A 124 11.47 -12.84 9.74
N ASP A 125 10.53 -11.96 10.06
CA ASP A 125 9.15 -11.98 9.57
C ASP A 125 8.98 -11.15 8.32
N GLU A 126 8.04 -11.55 7.47
CA GLU A 126 7.56 -10.73 6.37
C GLU A 126 6.46 -9.80 6.88
N VAL A 127 6.65 -8.48 6.70
CA VAL A 127 5.74 -7.43 7.15
C VAL A 127 5.29 -6.62 5.96
N ASN A 128 3.99 -6.39 5.82
CA ASN A 128 3.42 -5.53 4.78
C ASN A 128 2.31 -4.59 5.28
N LEU A 129 2.12 -4.55 6.60
CA LEU A 129 1.26 -3.59 7.28
C LEU A 129 1.96 -3.10 8.55
N HIS A 130 2.10 -1.79 8.67
CA HIS A 130 2.65 -1.14 9.85
C HIS A 130 1.64 -0.14 10.39
N ILE A 131 1.25 -0.29 11.65
CA ILE A 131 0.34 0.62 12.35
C ILE A 131 1.11 1.23 13.52
N ALA A 132 1.30 2.54 13.51
CA ALA A 132 1.92 3.28 14.61
C ALA A 132 0.87 4.15 15.30
N VAL A 133 0.76 4.04 16.62
CA VAL A 133 -0.22 4.77 17.42
C VAL A 133 0.50 5.56 18.52
N SER A 134 0.19 6.85 18.65
CA SER A 134 0.69 7.70 19.74
C SER A 134 -0.27 8.85 20.00
N GLU A 135 -0.58 9.13 21.28
CA GLU A 135 -1.28 10.32 21.79
C GLU A 135 -2.43 10.83 20.90
N GLY A 136 -3.38 9.96 20.58
CA GLY A 136 -4.56 10.33 19.76
C GLY A 136 -4.34 10.36 18.25
N ARG A 137 -3.18 9.94 17.75
CA ARG A 137 -2.84 9.84 16.33
C ARG A 137 -2.55 8.41 15.95
N ALA A 138 -2.90 8.05 14.74
CA ALA A 138 -2.45 6.80 14.13
C ALA A 138 -1.90 7.04 12.75
N VAL A 139 -0.90 6.26 12.39
CA VAL A 139 -0.35 6.21 11.04
C VAL A 139 -0.37 4.76 10.59
N VAL A 140 -0.96 4.50 9.44
CA VAL A 140 -1.03 3.16 8.84
C VAL A 140 -0.25 3.19 7.54
N GLY A 141 0.73 2.32 7.40
CA GLY A 141 1.57 2.21 6.20
C GLY A 141 1.60 0.81 5.61
N SER A 142 1.67 0.72 4.30
CA SER A 142 1.90 -0.53 3.59
C SER A 142 2.95 -0.31 2.50
N PRO A 143 4.01 -1.13 2.44
CA PRO A 143 4.35 -2.24 3.33
C PRO A 143 4.80 -1.80 4.73
N ILE A 144 5.38 -0.62 4.86
CA ILE A 144 5.78 0.01 6.13
C ILE A 144 5.62 1.54 6.05
N ILE A 145 5.69 2.22 7.18
CA ILE A 145 5.74 3.69 7.22
C ILE A 145 7.16 4.12 6.84
N PHE A 146 7.28 4.89 5.73
CA PHE A 146 8.57 5.30 5.16
C PHE A 146 9.07 6.65 5.71
N GLY A 147 8.31 7.32 6.55
CA GLY A 147 8.67 8.61 7.17
C GLY A 147 8.73 8.51 8.68
N GLY A 148 9.19 9.62 9.32
CA GLY A 148 9.02 9.79 10.76
C GLY A 148 7.57 10.12 11.11
N TYR A 149 7.13 9.75 12.27
CA TYR A 149 5.81 10.09 12.84
C TYR A 149 5.96 10.92 14.08
#